data_84419a69d37b84f17b603cab6e583551
#
_entry.id   84419a69d37b84f17b603cab6e583551
#
_cell.length_a   1.000
_cell.length_b   1.000
_cell.length_c   1.000
_cell.angle_alpha   90.00
_cell.angle_beta   90.00
_cell.angle_gamma   90.00
#
_symmetry.space_group_name_H-M   'P 1'
#
loop_
_entity.id
_entity.type
_entity.pdbx_description
1 polymer ?
#
loop_
_entity_poly.entity_id
_entity_poly.type
_entity_poly.pdbx_seq_one_letter_code
_entity_poly.pdbx_strand_id
1 'polypeptide(L)'
;GLPKGVLNIVHGLGATTGQAIVEHPYIKAISFTGGTETGKIIARTAAPMFKKLSLELGGKNPNIIFADCDYEKMLTNTVKSSFSNQGQVCLCGSRIFVEASLFEQFKTDFIERVSQLTVGHPSNESTQVGALVSKAHYEKVLAFIDAVDSNESKLLYGGQRVHVKGYEDGYYLMPTIIQVDSNSCHLNQEEIFGPIVTIMPFSSDSEVLEMANDVKYGLSATVWTNSLKRSLFFSEHLECGIVWVNTWMQRDLRTPFGGVKSSGVGREGGFEALRFFTETKNICINYE
;
A
#
# COMPACT_ATOMS: atom_id res chain seq x y z
N GLY A 1 2.78 -30.04 16.94
CA GLY A 1 3.92 -30.21 17.79
C GLY A 1 4.40 -28.92 18.47
N LEU A 2 3.64 -27.80 18.44
CA LEU A 2 4.03 -26.58 19.16
C LEU A 2 3.82 -26.78 20.68
N PRO A 3 4.85 -26.58 21.53
CA PRO A 3 4.70 -26.68 22.97
C PRO A 3 3.67 -25.68 23.52
N LYS A 4 2.99 -26.05 24.63
CA LYS A 4 2.04 -25.16 25.29
C LYS A 4 2.74 -23.90 25.82
N GLY A 5 2.09 -22.75 25.64
CA GLY A 5 2.61 -21.45 26.11
C GLY A 5 3.57 -20.76 25.16
N VAL A 6 3.96 -21.38 24.04
CA VAL A 6 4.81 -20.74 23.00
C VAL A 6 4.01 -19.73 22.18
N LEU A 7 2.75 -20.04 21.86
CA LEU A 7 1.83 -19.10 21.20
C LEU A 7 0.71 -18.71 22.18
N ASN A 8 0.55 -17.41 22.38
CA ASN A 8 -0.50 -16.83 23.20
C ASN A 8 -1.25 -15.78 22.38
N ILE A 9 -2.56 -15.87 22.32
CA ILE A 9 -3.44 -14.96 21.58
C ILE A 9 -4.22 -14.12 22.59
N VAL A 10 -4.13 -12.80 22.47
CA VAL A 10 -4.83 -11.84 23.32
C VAL A 10 -5.68 -10.94 22.45
N HIS A 11 -6.97 -10.83 22.75
CA HIS A 11 -7.89 -9.95 22.05
C HIS A 11 -8.08 -8.63 22.79
N GLY A 12 -8.31 -7.55 22.04
CA GLY A 12 -8.60 -6.24 22.60
C GLY A 12 -8.35 -5.11 21.62
N LEU A 13 -8.60 -3.88 22.05
CA LEU A 13 -8.35 -2.70 21.26
C LEU A 13 -6.86 -2.38 21.21
N GLY A 14 -6.38 -1.82 20.08
CA GLY A 14 -4.98 -1.41 19.91
C GLY A 14 -4.52 -0.42 20.97
N ALA A 15 -5.37 0.56 21.31
CA ALA A 15 -5.07 1.60 22.31
C ALA A 15 -4.98 1.08 23.78
N THR A 16 -5.46 -0.12 24.06
CA THR A 16 -5.40 -0.73 25.40
C THR A 16 -4.53 -1.96 25.40
N THR A 17 -5.01 -3.07 24.81
CA THR A 17 -4.27 -4.35 24.78
C THR A 17 -2.98 -4.24 23.99
N GLY A 18 -3.02 -3.60 22.80
CA GLY A 18 -1.82 -3.37 21.98
C GLY A 18 -0.80 -2.53 22.72
N GLN A 19 -1.23 -1.44 23.33
CA GLN A 19 -0.36 -0.56 24.11
C GLN A 19 0.29 -1.28 25.29
N ALA A 20 -0.48 -2.08 26.05
CA ALA A 20 0.04 -2.88 27.17
C ALA A 20 1.12 -3.88 26.72
N ILE A 21 0.95 -4.51 25.54
CA ILE A 21 1.96 -5.39 24.93
C ILE A 21 3.24 -4.61 24.60
N VAL A 22 3.10 -3.44 23.98
CA VAL A 22 4.26 -2.61 23.60
C VAL A 22 5.03 -2.12 24.82
N GLU A 23 4.36 -1.75 25.90
CA GLU A 23 4.95 -1.27 27.14
C GLU A 23 5.55 -2.39 28.02
N HIS A 24 5.16 -3.63 27.81
CA HIS A 24 5.52 -4.72 28.72
C HIS A 24 7.05 -5.00 28.71
N PRO A 25 7.75 -4.96 29.84
CA PRO A 25 9.22 -5.02 29.89
C PRO A 25 9.84 -6.34 29.43
N TYR A 26 9.08 -7.44 29.47
CA TYR A 26 9.55 -8.76 29.05
C TYR A 26 9.38 -9.04 27.55
N ILE A 27 8.62 -8.22 26.83
CA ILE A 27 8.52 -8.34 25.39
C ILE A 27 9.69 -7.59 24.77
N LYS A 28 10.60 -8.32 24.11
CA LYS A 28 11.86 -7.78 23.61
C LYS A 28 11.84 -7.42 22.11
N ALA A 29 10.93 -7.99 21.36
CA ALA A 29 10.77 -7.73 19.94
C ALA A 29 9.29 -7.49 19.61
N ILE A 30 9.02 -6.54 18.72
CA ILE A 30 7.67 -6.19 18.26
C ILE A 30 7.69 -6.20 16.74
N SER A 31 6.85 -7.04 16.14
CA SER A 31 6.49 -6.95 14.72
C SER A 31 5.07 -6.37 14.62
N PHE A 32 4.90 -5.33 13.84
CA PHE A 32 3.64 -4.61 13.71
C PHE A 32 3.35 -4.26 12.24
N THR A 33 2.12 -4.51 11.82
CA THR A 33 1.59 -4.06 10.53
C THR A 33 0.39 -3.17 10.78
N GLY A 34 0.40 -1.94 10.21
CA GLY A 34 -0.70 -0.99 10.38
C GLY A 34 -0.38 0.43 9.94
N GLY A 35 -1.15 1.40 10.42
CA GLY A 35 -0.99 2.80 10.03
C GLY A 35 0.30 3.42 10.55
N THR A 36 0.88 4.34 9.77
CA THR A 36 2.16 5.03 10.06
C THR A 36 2.15 5.75 11.41
N GLU A 37 1.04 6.40 11.78
CA GLU A 37 0.96 7.10 13.07
C GLU A 37 1.01 6.14 14.27
N THR A 38 0.38 4.97 14.15
CA THR A 38 0.49 3.92 15.18
C THR A 38 1.92 3.38 15.25
N GLY A 39 2.58 3.18 14.10
CA GLY A 39 4.00 2.78 14.04
C GLY A 39 4.91 3.77 14.76
N LYS A 40 4.68 5.07 14.60
CA LYS A 40 5.41 6.14 15.32
C LYS A 40 5.21 6.06 16.85
N ILE A 41 3.98 5.77 17.30
CA ILE A 41 3.69 5.59 18.73
C ILE A 41 4.45 4.39 19.27
N ILE A 42 4.39 3.25 18.57
CA ILE A 42 5.10 2.02 18.94
C ILE A 42 6.61 2.28 19.03
N ALA A 43 7.20 2.90 18.01
CA ALA A 43 8.63 3.20 17.98
C ALA A 43 9.05 4.10 19.16
N ARG A 44 8.28 5.15 19.43
CA ARG A 44 8.53 6.08 20.53
C ARG A 44 8.45 5.41 21.91
N THR A 45 7.49 4.50 22.08
CA THR A 45 7.29 3.75 23.34
C THR A 45 8.36 2.67 23.52
N ALA A 46 8.76 1.98 22.46
CA ALA A 46 9.68 0.87 22.51
C ALA A 46 11.16 1.28 22.64
N ALA A 47 11.55 2.43 22.06
CA ALA A 47 12.94 2.89 21.98
C ALA A 47 13.63 2.98 23.36
N PRO A 48 13.07 3.55 24.41
CA PRO A 48 13.73 3.61 25.74
C PRO A 48 13.99 2.23 26.36
N MET A 49 13.28 1.19 25.90
CA MET A 49 13.42 -0.19 26.38
C MET A 49 14.34 -1.04 25.50
N PHE A 50 14.93 -0.45 24.46
CA PHE A 50 15.82 -1.13 23.50
C PHE A 50 15.17 -2.35 22.83
N LYS A 51 13.84 -2.30 22.58
CA LYS A 51 13.11 -3.38 21.91
C LYS A 51 13.46 -3.38 20.42
N LYS A 52 13.56 -4.58 19.85
CA LYS A 52 13.63 -4.73 18.40
C LYS A 52 12.29 -4.39 17.76
N LEU A 53 12.32 -3.68 16.63
CA LEU A 53 11.14 -3.30 15.88
C LEU A 53 11.23 -3.76 14.43
N SER A 54 10.18 -4.43 13.95
CA SER A 54 9.86 -4.63 12.55
C SER A 54 8.50 -3.99 12.31
N LEU A 55 8.48 -2.92 11.52
CA LEU A 55 7.29 -2.11 11.29
C LEU A 55 6.96 -2.12 9.80
N GLU A 56 5.81 -2.65 9.46
CA GLU A 56 5.21 -2.62 8.14
C GLU A 56 4.05 -1.62 8.17
N LEU A 57 4.25 -0.49 7.50
CA LEU A 57 3.38 0.67 7.63
C LEU A 57 2.70 1.01 6.30
N GLY A 58 2.15 2.22 6.20
CA GLY A 58 1.42 2.66 5.02
C GLY A 58 2.26 2.78 3.75
N GLY A 59 1.59 2.94 2.63
CA GLY A 59 2.18 3.17 1.33
C GLY A 59 1.37 4.14 0.47
N LYS A 60 2.04 4.81 -0.46
CA LYS A 60 1.43 5.61 -1.52
C LYS A 60 2.11 5.24 -2.84
N ASN A 61 1.93 3.99 -3.23
CA ASN A 61 2.76 3.33 -4.21
C ASN A 61 2.52 3.86 -5.62
N PRO A 62 3.58 4.20 -6.37
CA PRO A 62 3.48 4.56 -7.77
C PRO A 62 3.24 3.33 -8.63
N ASN A 63 2.36 3.47 -9.62
CA ASN A 63 2.15 2.56 -10.75
C ASN A 63 2.50 3.33 -12.02
N ILE A 64 3.68 3.07 -12.59
CA ILE A 64 4.28 3.82 -13.70
C ILE A 64 4.02 3.06 -15.00
N ILE A 65 3.37 3.70 -15.96
CA ILE A 65 2.91 3.08 -17.20
C ILE A 65 3.54 3.80 -18.39
N PHE A 66 4.42 3.09 -19.11
CA PHE A 66 5.01 3.55 -20.36
C PHE A 66 4.20 3.05 -21.56
N ALA A 67 4.21 3.84 -22.64
CA ALA A 67 3.45 3.51 -23.85
C ALA A 67 3.91 2.24 -24.57
N ASP A 68 5.13 1.77 -24.29
CA ASP A 68 5.71 0.54 -24.86
C ASP A 68 5.31 -0.75 -24.12
N CYS A 69 4.44 -0.68 -23.10
CA CYS A 69 4.06 -1.83 -22.29
C CYS A 69 3.09 -2.78 -23.03
N ASP A 70 2.93 -4.00 -22.48
CA ASP A 70 1.80 -4.89 -22.82
C ASP A 70 0.51 -4.29 -22.23
N TYR A 71 -0.22 -3.56 -23.07
CA TYR A 71 -1.33 -2.70 -22.65
C TYR A 71 -2.47 -3.46 -21.93
N GLU A 72 -2.95 -4.57 -22.49
CA GLU A 72 -4.06 -5.32 -21.89
C GLU A 72 -3.68 -5.98 -20.56
N LYS A 73 -2.48 -6.50 -20.48
CA LYS A 73 -1.93 -7.06 -19.25
C LYS A 73 -1.76 -5.97 -18.19
N MET A 74 -1.22 -4.82 -18.57
CA MET A 74 -1.06 -3.65 -17.71
C MET A 74 -2.40 -3.16 -17.20
N LEU A 75 -3.40 -2.94 -18.07
CA LEU A 75 -4.71 -2.41 -17.71
C LEU A 75 -5.43 -3.34 -16.72
N THR A 76 -5.45 -4.64 -17.01
CA THR A 76 -6.04 -5.65 -16.12
C THR A 76 -5.40 -5.65 -14.73
N ASN A 77 -4.06 -5.61 -14.67
CA ASN A 77 -3.34 -5.61 -13.40
C ASN A 77 -3.46 -4.25 -12.67
N THR A 78 -3.57 -3.13 -13.39
CA THR A 78 -3.79 -1.81 -12.79
C THR A 78 -5.15 -1.76 -12.10
N VAL A 79 -6.23 -2.24 -12.72
CA VAL A 79 -7.54 -2.36 -12.07
C VAL A 79 -7.44 -3.20 -10.79
N LYS A 80 -6.79 -4.37 -10.89
CA LYS A 80 -6.58 -5.25 -9.75
C LYS A 80 -5.76 -4.59 -8.64
N SER A 81 -4.63 -3.96 -8.95
CA SER A 81 -3.77 -3.30 -7.96
C SER A 81 -4.43 -2.10 -7.30
N SER A 82 -5.35 -1.43 -7.99
CA SER A 82 -6.05 -0.26 -7.49
C SER A 82 -7.17 -0.61 -6.50
N PHE A 83 -7.93 -1.68 -6.78
CA PHE A 83 -9.20 -1.92 -6.10
C PHE A 83 -9.33 -3.27 -5.38
N SER A 84 -8.30 -4.14 -5.42
CA SER A 84 -8.30 -5.37 -4.61
C SER A 84 -8.52 -5.03 -3.14
N ASN A 85 -9.37 -5.82 -2.47
CA ASN A 85 -9.75 -5.61 -1.07
C ASN A 85 -10.19 -4.15 -0.79
N GLN A 86 -10.98 -3.58 -1.69
CA GLN A 86 -11.50 -2.19 -1.60
C GLN A 86 -10.39 -1.13 -1.51
N GLY A 87 -9.22 -1.36 -2.10
CA GLY A 87 -8.07 -0.48 -1.94
C GLY A 87 -7.42 -0.51 -0.55
N GLN A 88 -7.89 -1.38 0.35
CA GLN A 88 -7.36 -1.55 1.71
C GLN A 88 -6.21 -2.57 1.73
N VAL A 89 -5.21 -2.34 0.89
CA VAL A 89 -3.96 -3.11 0.83
C VAL A 89 -2.79 -2.12 0.78
N CYS A 90 -1.83 -2.29 1.67
CA CYS A 90 -0.64 -1.41 1.74
C CYS A 90 0.16 -1.36 0.42
N LEU A 91 0.01 -2.39 -0.43
CA LEU A 91 0.69 -2.53 -1.73
C LEU A 91 -0.15 -2.02 -2.92
N CYS A 92 -1.33 -1.44 -2.69
CA CYS A 92 -2.14 -0.90 -3.79
C CYS A 92 -1.36 0.15 -4.59
N GLY A 93 -1.43 0.08 -5.93
CA GLY A 93 -0.93 1.11 -6.83
C GLY A 93 -1.88 2.30 -6.86
N SER A 94 -1.79 3.16 -5.86
CA SER A 94 -2.76 4.23 -5.59
C SER A 94 -2.45 5.54 -6.30
N ARG A 95 -1.21 5.74 -6.82
CA ARG A 95 -0.80 6.82 -7.71
C ARG A 95 -0.44 6.22 -9.07
N ILE A 96 -1.23 6.52 -10.09
CA ILE A 96 -1.01 5.99 -11.44
C ILE A 96 -0.42 7.10 -12.31
N PHE A 97 0.82 6.92 -12.73
CA PHE A 97 1.52 7.80 -13.65
C PHE A 97 1.53 7.18 -15.04
N VAL A 98 1.04 7.89 -16.04
CA VAL A 98 0.88 7.37 -17.40
C VAL A 98 1.65 8.25 -18.37
N GLU A 99 2.46 7.67 -19.27
CA GLU A 99 3.14 8.42 -20.33
C GLU A 99 2.14 9.22 -21.15
N ALA A 100 2.43 10.50 -21.39
CA ALA A 100 1.48 11.46 -21.97
C ALA A 100 0.87 11.01 -23.30
N SER A 101 1.64 10.29 -24.11
CA SER A 101 1.17 9.73 -25.40
C SER A 101 0.05 8.69 -25.25
N LEU A 102 -0.02 8.03 -24.09
CA LEU A 102 -0.99 6.98 -23.78
C LEU A 102 -2.14 7.47 -22.89
N PHE A 103 -2.02 8.64 -22.27
CA PHE A 103 -2.85 9.09 -21.16
C PHE A 103 -4.35 9.12 -21.46
N GLU A 104 -4.77 9.69 -22.57
CA GLU A 104 -6.19 9.82 -22.90
C GLU A 104 -6.85 8.47 -23.22
N GLN A 105 -6.13 7.58 -23.91
CA GLN A 105 -6.58 6.21 -24.15
C GLN A 105 -6.72 5.46 -22.82
N PHE A 106 -5.66 5.47 -22.02
CA PHE A 106 -5.66 4.80 -20.72
C PHE A 106 -6.81 5.31 -19.83
N LYS A 107 -7.02 6.61 -19.75
CA LYS A 107 -8.08 7.21 -18.94
C LYS A 107 -9.46 6.68 -19.34
N THR A 108 -9.74 6.61 -20.64
CA THR A 108 -11.01 6.10 -21.17
C THR A 108 -11.20 4.63 -20.84
N ASP A 109 -10.22 3.80 -21.16
CA ASP A 109 -10.31 2.35 -21.00
C ASP A 109 -10.30 1.95 -19.51
N PHE A 110 -9.54 2.68 -18.68
CA PHE A 110 -9.50 2.43 -17.23
C PHE A 110 -10.83 2.74 -16.55
N ILE A 111 -11.47 3.87 -16.91
CA ILE A 111 -12.83 4.20 -16.43
C ILE A 111 -13.81 3.13 -16.85
N GLU A 112 -13.80 2.69 -18.11
CA GLU A 112 -14.67 1.64 -18.60
C GLU A 112 -14.50 0.34 -17.80
N ARG A 113 -13.26 -0.14 -17.62
CA ARG A 113 -12.98 -1.36 -16.85
C ARG A 113 -13.40 -1.24 -15.38
N VAL A 114 -13.15 -0.11 -14.76
CA VAL A 114 -13.52 0.14 -13.36
C VAL A 114 -15.03 0.23 -13.19
N SER A 115 -15.75 0.76 -14.17
CA SER A 115 -17.23 0.85 -14.14
C SER A 115 -17.91 -0.53 -14.13
N GLN A 116 -17.23 -1.56 -14.58
CA GLN A 116 -17.73 -2.95 -14.61
C GLN A 116 -17.53 -3.68 -13.26
N LEU A 117 -16.81 -3.08 -12.30
CA LEU A 117 -16.59 -3.70 -11.00
C LEU A 117 -17.89 -3.74 -10.18
N THR A 118 -18.23 -4.92 -9.70
CA THR A 118 -19.42 -5.12 -8.87
C THR A 118 -19.11 -4.84 -7.40
N VAL A 119 -19.78 -3.83 -6.84
CA VAL A 119 -19.72 -3.52 -5.39
C VAL A 119 -20.85 -4.28 -4.69
N GLY A 120 -20.53 -5.02 -3.63
CA GLY A 120 -21.56 -5.82 -2.95
C GLY A 120 -21.09 -6.53 -1.69
N HIS A 121 -21.97 -7.35 -1.14
CA HIS A 121 -21.65 -8.17 0.03
C HIS A 121 -20.67 -9.31 -0.35
N PRO A 122 -19.63 -9.59 0.45
CA PRO A 122 -18.59 -10.56 0.10
C PRO A 122 -19.02 -12.02 0.00
N SER A 123 -20.22 -12.37 0.50
CA SER A 123 -20.79 -13.72 0.31
C SER A 123 -21.33 -13.94 -1.11
N ASN A 124 -21.46 -12.92 -1.91
CA ASN A 124 -21.86 -13.04 -3.31
C ASN A 124 -20.61 -13.23 -4.17
N GLU A 125 -20.55 -14.33 -4.91
CA GLU A 125 -19.40 -14.68 -5.76
C GLU A 125 -19.11 -13.64 -6.86
N SER A 126 -20.10 -12.87 -7.29
CA SER A 126 -19.94 -11.79 -8.27
C SER A 126 -19.33 -10.51 -7.67
N THR A 127 -19.25 -10.39 -6.35
CA THR A 127 -18.71 -9.21 -5.69
C THR A 127 -17.20 -9.11 -5.86
N GLN A 128 -16.75 -7.98 -6.38
CA GLN A 128 -15.32 -7.68 -6.58
C GLN A 128 -14.81 -6.62 -5.59
N VAL A 129 -15.71 -5.76 -5.11
CA VAL A 129 -15.41 -4.68 -4.15
C VAL A 129 -16.39 -4.77 -2.99
N GLY A 130 -15.91 -5.00 -1.79
CA GLY A 130 -16.71 -5.12 -0.58
C GLY A 130 -16.86 -3.81 0.19
N ALA A 131 -17.30 -3.90 1.46
CA ALA A 131 -17.40 -2.76 2.37
C ALA A 131 -16.03 -2.35 2.93
N LEU A 132 -15.87 -1.06 3.24
CA LEU A 132 -14.77 -0.55 4.06
C LEU A 132 -14.89 -1.08 5.49
N VAL A 133 -13.74 -1.18 6.18
CA VAL A 133 -13.59 -1.89 7.46
C VAL A 133 -14.42 -1.32 8.61
N SER A 134 -14.73 -0.03 8.61
CA SER A 134 -15.46 0.63 9.70
C SER A 134 -16.06 1.96 9.28
N LYS A 135 -17.02 2.47 10.06
CA LYS A 135 -17.61 3.81 9.89
C LYS A 135 -16.56 4.91 9.91
N ALA A 136 -15.69 4.91 10.91
CA ALA A 136 -14.65 5.93 11.03
C ALA A 136 -13.70 5.96 9.83
N HIS A 137 -13.35 4.76 9.30
CA HIS A 137 -12.53 4.69 8.10
C HIS A 137 -13.29 5.13 6.84
N TYR A 138 -14.56 4.78 6.72
CA TYR A 138 -15.43 5.24 5.64
C TYR A 138 -15.54 6.78 5.61
N GLU A 139 -15.76 7.40 6.77
CA GLU A 139 -15.81 8.86 6.90
C GLU A 139 -14.47 9.52 6.53
N LYS A 140 -13.34 8.92 6.95
CA LYS A 140 -12.00 9.35 6.51
C LYS A 140 -11.86 9.31 5.00
N VAL A 141 -12.29 8.22 4.36
CA VAL A 141 -12.17 8.05 2.89
C VAL A 141 -13.07 9.04 2.15
N LEU A 142 -14.29 9.29 2.64
CA LEU A 142 -15.18 10.30 2.08
C LEU A 142 -14.57 11.71 2.14
N ALA A 143 -13.89 12.06 3.23
CA ALA A 143 -13.24 13.36 3.36
C ALA A 143 -12.19 13.63 2.26
N PHE A 144 -11.55 12.60 1.71
CA PHE A 144 -10.67 12.75 0.55
C PHE A 144 -11.44 13.03 -0.75
N ILE A 145 -12.67 12.49 -0.89
CA ILE A 145 -13.53 12.80 -2.04
C ILE A 145 -14.04 14.24 -1.93
N ASP A 146 -14.45 14.65 -0.73
CA ASP A 146 -14.92 16.03 -0.47
C ASP A 146 -13.80 17.07 -0.64
N ALA A 147 -12.54 16.64 -0.52
CA ALA A 147 -11.36 17.48 -0.73
C ALA A 147 -10.93 17.60 -2.20
N VAL A 148 -11.66 17.02 -3.14
CA VAL A 148 -11.39 17.20 -4.59
C VAL A 148 -11.64 18.65 -4.95
N ASP A 149 -10.56 19.38 -5.24
CA ASP A 149 -10.59 20.78 -5.66
C ASP A 149 -10.56 20.87 -7.19
N SER A 150 -11.57 21.53 -7.77
CA SER A 150 -11.68 21.71 -9.22
C SER A 150 -10.51 22.49 -9.85
N ASN A 151 -9.69 23.16 -9.07
CA ASN A 151 -8.51 23.88 -9.54
C ASN A 151 -7.25 22.99 -9.66
N GLU A 152 -7.17 21.88 -8.91
CA GLU A 152 -5.99 21.01 -8.84
C GLU A 152 -6.31 19.54 -9.13
N SER A 153 -7.60 19.18 -9.16
CA SER A 153 -8.03 17.79 -9.32
C SER A 153 -9.43 17.69 -9.92
N LYS A 154 -9.70 16.58 -10.59
CA LYS A 154 -10.98 16.31 -11.23
C LYS A 154 -11.45 14.90 -10.92
N LEU A 155 -12.63 14.78 -10.32
CA LEU A 155 -13.30 13.50 -10.18
C LEU A 155 -13.74 13.00 -11.56
N LEU A 156 -13.19 11.87 -11.99
CA LEU A 156 -13.49 11.27 -13.30
C LEU A 156 -14.57 10.20 -13.21
N TYR A 157 -14.56 9.41 -12.13
CA TYR A 157 -15.51 8.31 -11.91
C TYR A 157 -15.68 8.02 -10.42
N GLY A 158 -16.85 7.54 -10.02
CA GLY A 158 -17.12 7.09 -8.66
C GLY A 158 -17.44 8.22 -7.67
N GLY A 159 -16.90 8.12 -6.45
CA GLY A 159 -17.09 9.10 -5.38
C GLY A 159 -18.39 8.95 -4.61
N GLN A 160 -19.20 7.95 -4.90
CA GLN A 160 -20.56 7.82 -4.36
C GLN A 160 -20.67 6.59 -3.43
N ARG A 161 -21.51 6.74 -2.39
CA ARG A 161 -21.97 5.59 -1.60
C ARG A 161 -22.76 4.63 -2.47
N VAL A 162 -22.53 3.34 -2.26
CA VAL A 162 -23.33 2.27 -2.88
C VAL A 162 -24.31 1.70 -1.85
N HIS A 163 -25.57 1.62 -2.19
CA HIS A 163 -26.58 0.96 -1.37
C HIS A 163 -26.70 -0.50 -1.78
N VAL A 164 -26.29 -1.40 -0.90
CA VAL A 164 -26.35 -2.85 -1.13
C VAL A 164 -27.59 -3.40 -0.43
N LYS A 165 -28.52 -3.94 -1.21
CA LYS A 165 -29.81 -4.44 -0.72
C LYS A 165 -29.59 -5.53 0.37
N GLY A 166 -30.23 -5.34 1.53
CA GLY A 166 -30.09 -6.21 2.70
C GLY A 166 -28.86 -5.93 3.57
N TYR A 167 -28.06 -4.92 3.21
CA TYR A 167 -26.85 -4.49 3.93
C TYR A 167 -26.73 -2.96 3.91
N GLU A 168 -27.83 -2.27 4.14
CA GLU A 168 -27.98 -0.81 4.01
C GLU A 168 -27.08 -0.04 4.99
N ASP A 169 -26.73 -0.64 6.12
CA ASP A 169 -25.80 -0.07 7.10
C ASP A 169 -24.32 -0.30 6.75
N GLY A 170 -24.03 -1.01 5.66
CA GLY A 170 -22.68 -1.29 5.21
C GLY A 170 -21.96 -0.06 4.63
N TYR A 171 -20.66 -0.03 4.76
CA TYR A 171 -19.80 1.10 4.33
C TYR A 171 -19.28 0.87 2.90
N TYR A 172 -20.19 0.77 1.94
CA TYR A 172 -19.85 0.53 0.53
C TYR A 172 -19.61 1.83 -0.21
N LEU A 173 -18.49 1.90 -0.90
CA LEU A 173 -18.09 3.05 -1.71
C LEU A 173 -17.77 2.58 -3.13
N MET A 174 -18.20 3.35 -4.12
CA MET A 174 -17.88 3.10 -5.51
C MET A 174 -16.37 3.28 -5.74
N PRO A 175 -15.71 2.37 -6.50
CA PRO A 175 -14.37 2.60 -6.99
C PRO A 175 -14.24 3.99 -7.61
N THR A 176 -13.21 4.73 -7.24
CA THR A 176 -13.12 6.16 -7.53
C THR A 176 -11.80 6.49 -8.21
N ILE A 177 -11.90 7.25 -9.30
CA ILE A 177 -10.75 7.69 -10.10
C ILE A 177 -10.71 9.22 -10.10
N ILE A 178 -9.59 9.79 -9.68
CA ILE A 178 -9.37 11.23 -9.63
C ILE A 178 -8.15 11.57 -10.50
N GLN A 179 -8.31 12.46 -11.47
CA GLN A 179 -7.18 13.06 -12.16
C GLN A 179 -6.64 14.19 -11.29
N VAL A 180 -5.33 14.28 -11.15
CA VAL A 180 -4.64 15.34 -10.42
C VAL A 180 -3.63 16.05 -11.32
N ASP A 181 -3.45 17.34 -11.10
CA ASP A 181 -2.56 18.18 -11.90
C ASP A 181 -1.20 18.41 -11.22
N SER A 182 -1.09 18.07 -9.93
CA SER A 182 0.15 18.18 -9.16
C SER A 182 0.42 16.96 -8.30
N ASN A 183 1.69 16.49 -8.30
CA ASN A 183 2.14 15.42 -7.40
C ASN A 183 2.13 15.87 -5.92
N SER A 184 2.26 17.18 -5.64
CA SER A 184 2.26 17.73 -4.28
C SER A 184 0.87 17.83 -3.65
N CYS A 185 -0.20 17.59 -4.40
CA CYS A 185 -1.56 17.65 -3.86
C CYS A 185 -1.79 16.60 -2.75
N HIS A 186 -2.65 16.93 -1.79
CA HIS A 186 -2.97 16.07 -0.66
C HIS A 186 -3.40 14.65 -1.07
N LEU A 187 -4.16 14.54 -2.19
CA LEU A 187 -4.62 13.27 -2.74
C LEU A 187 -3.47 12.35 -3.21
N ASN A 188 -2.33 12.93 -3.62
CA ASN A 188 -1.14 12.18 -4.06
C ASN A 188 -0.13 11.93 -2.92
N GLN A 189 -0.17 12.72 -1.85
CA GLN A 189 0.81 12.63 -0.77
C GLN A 189 0.35 11.75 0.40
N GLU A 190 -0.96 11.63 0.64
CA GLU A 190 -1.47 10.90 1.79
C GLU A 190 -2.03 9.51 1.43
N GLU A 191 -1.84 8.55 2.32
CA GLU A 191 -2.44 7.22 2.20
C GLU A 191 -3.94 7.28 2.51
N ILE A 192 -4.77 7.04 1.50
CA ILE A 192 -6.24 7.01 1.63
C ILE A 192 -6.69 5.69 2.24
N PHE A 193 -6.10 4.57 1.79
CA PHE A 193 -6.43 3.20 2.19
C PHE A 193 -7.89 2.83 1.90
N GLY A 194 -8.34 3.16 0.71
CA GLY A 194 -9.72 2.97 0.23
C GLY A 194 -9.78 2.85 -1.29
N PRO A 195 -10.96 2.64 -1.89
CA PRO A 195 -11.10 2.42 -3.31
C PRO A 195 -10.99 3.73 -4.11
N ILE A 196 -9.93 4.48 -3.88
CA ILE A 196 -9.63 5.74 -4.54
C ILE A 196 -8.21 5.69 -5.09
N VAL A 197 -8.07 6.02 -6.36
CA VAL A 197 -6.77 6.17 -7.02
C VAL A 197 -6.68 7.52 -7.73
N THR A 198 -5.45 8.00 -7.86
CA THR A 198 -5.16 9.19 -8.66
C THR A 198 -4.49 8.79 -9.96
N ILE A 199 -4.76 9.54 -11.03
CA ILE A 199 -4.08 9.40 -12.32
C ILE A 199 -3.45 10.73 -12.73
N MET A 200 -2.25 10.67 -13.32
CA MET A 200 -1.49 11.84 -13.72
C MET A 200 -0.62 11.51 -14.94
N PRO A 201 -0.53 12.38 -15.99
CA PRO A 201 0.39 12.17 -17.09
C PRO A 201 1.82 12.53 -16.70
N PHE A 202 2.81 11.97 -17.43
CA PHE A 202 4.21 12.39 -17.40
C PHE A 202 4.81 12.39 -18.80
N SER A 203 5.89 13.15 -19.00
CA SER A 203 6.51 13.37 -20.32
C SER A 203 7.93 12.81 -20.45
N SER A 204 8.59 12.50 -19.33
CA SER A 204 9.95 11.95 -19.35
C SER A 204 10.24 10.96 -18.22
N ASP A 205 11.25 10.10 -18.43
CA ASP A 205 11.69 9.12 -17.44
C ASP A 205 12.18 9.81 -16.14
N SER A 206 12.86 10.96 -16.25
CA SER A 206 13.34 11.74 -15.10
C SER A 206 12.20 12.37 -14.30
N GLU A 207 11.22 12.94 -14.98
CA GLU A 207 10.04 13.55 -14.36
C GLU A 207 9.25 12.51 -13.54
N VAL A 208 8.94 11.37 -14.14
CA VAL A 208 8.15 10.35 -13.41
C VAL A 208 8.93 9.70 -12.27
N LEU A 209 10.26 9.57 -12.40
CA LEU A 209 11.09 9.08 -11.28
C LEU A 209 11.06 10.06 -10.10
N GLU A 210 11.21 11.36 -10.37
CA GLU A 210 11.12 12.41 -9.34
C GLU A 210 9.74 12.38 -8.66
N MET A 211 8.64 12.40 -9.43
CA MET A 211 7.29 12.31 -8.90
C MET A 211 7.04 11.03 -8.10
N ALA A 212 7.57 9.89 -8.55
CA ALA A 212 7.41 8.62 -7.85
C ALA A 212 8.09 8.62 -6.48
N ASN A 213 9.29 9.22 -6.40
CA ASN A 213 10.08 9.29 -5.18
C ASN A 213 9.69 10.44 -4.25
N ASP A 214 9.05 11.51 -4.79
CA ASP A 214 8.61 12.68 -4.03
C ASP A 214 7.33 12.38 -3.24
N VAL A 215 7.48 11.54 -2.23
CA VAL A 215 6.47 11.19 -1.24
C VAL A 215 7.14 10.65 0.02
N LYS A 216 6.52 10.82 1.17
CA LYS A 216 7.06 10.31 2.45
C LYS A 216 7.09 8.78 2.58
N TYR A 217 6.42 8.06 1.69
CA TYR A 217 6.32 6.61 1.67
C TYR A 217 7.31 5.96 0.70
N GLY A 218 7.62 4.69 0.93
CA GLY A 218 8.48 3.88 0.06
C GLY A 218 8.27 2.38 0.28
N LEU A 219 7.03 1.89 0.13
CA LEU A 219 6.75 0.46 0.32
C LEU A 219 6.98 -0.34 -0.95
N SER A 220 6.24 -0.02 -2.00
CA SER A 220 6.38 -0.71 -3.29
C SER A 220 6.18 0.23 -4.47
N ALA A 221 6.59 -0.24 -5.65
CA ALA A 221 6.33 0.40 -6.93
C ALA A 221 6.04 -0.65 -8.00
N THR A 222 5.28 -0.28 -9.02
CA THR A 222 5.05 -1.09 -10.22
C THR A 222 5.45 -0.30 -11.45
N VAL A 223 6.16 -0.94 -12.39
CA VAL A 223 6.61 -0.33 -13.64
C VAL A 223 6.17 -1.20 -14.81
N TRP A 224 5.52 -0.60 -15.78
CA TRP A 224 5.02 -1.27 -17.00
C TRP A 224 5.78 -0.77 -18.20
N THR A 225 6.68 -1.56 -18.75
CA THR A 225 7.50 -1.24 -19.94
C THR A 225 8.07 -2.50 -20.59
N ASN A 226 8.24 -2.49 -21.89
CA ASN A 226 8.99 -3.53 -22.61
C ASN A 226 10.48 -3.19 -22.79
N SER A 227 10.91 -2.01 -22.32
CA SER A 227 12.33 -1.60 -22.36
C SER A 227 13.10 -2.18 -21.18
N LEU A 228 14.05 -3.09 -21.44
CA LEU A 228 14.98 -3.60 -20.43
C LEU A 228 15.75 -2.46 -19.76
N LYS A 229 16.15 -1.43 -20.52
CA LYS A 229 16.86 -0.26 -19.99
C LYS A 229 16.02 0.49 -18.94
N ARG A 230 14.74 0.76 -19.23
CA ARG A 230 13.81 1.39 -18.28
C ARG A 230 13.58 0.48 -17.07
N SER A 231 13.37 -0.81 -17.29
CA SER A 231 13.17 -1.79 -16.21
C SER A 231 14.30 -1.75 -15.20
N LEU A 232 15.54 -1.79 -15.64
CA LEU A 232 16.73 -1.72 -14.78
C LEU A 232 16.85 -0.35 -14.11
N PHE A 233 16.72 0.74 -14.88
CA PHE A 233 16.82 2.10 -14.38
C PHE A 233 15.83 2.37 -13.23
N PHE A 234 14.56 2.06 -13.42
CA PHE A 234 13.55 2.28 -12.38
C PHE A 234 13.72 1.32 -11.20
N SER A 235 14.16 0.08 -11.42
CA SER A 235 14.42 -0.87 -10.34
C SER A 235 15.55 -0.41 -9.41
N GLU A 236 16.53 0.31 -9.93
CA GLU A 236 17.66 0.83 -9.17
C GLU A 236 17.38 2.16 -8.47
N HIS A 237 16.54 3.03 -9.07
CA HIS A 237 16.39 4.41 -8.63
C HIS A 237 15.08 4.70 -7.87
N LEU A 238 14.10 3.79 -7.88
CA LEU A 238 12.90 3.94 -7.07
C LEU A 238 13.19 3.71 -5.59
N GLU A 239 12.86 4.69 -4.77
CA GLU A 239 13.09 4.68 -3.32
C GLU A 239 11.99 3.90 -2.57
N CYS A 240 11.90 2.61 -2.85
CA CYS A 240 10.94 1.70 -2.20
C CYS A 240 11.57 0.34 -1.91
N GLY A 241 10.91 -0.43 -1.05
CA GLY A 241 11.41 -1.75 -0.66
C GLY A 241 11.14 -2.85 -1.69
N ILE A 242 10.16 -2.66 -2.58
CA ILE A 242 9.75 -3.65 -3.57
C ILE A 242 9.48 -2.96 -4.91
N VAL A 243 10.08 -3.46 -5.98
CA VAL A 243 9.76 -3.04 -7.35
C VAL A 243 9.26 -4.24 -8.14
N TRP A 244 8.08 -4.10 -8.73
CA TRP A 244 7.56 -5.03 -9.71
C TRP A 244 7.66 -4.46 -11.12
N VAL A 245 8.14 -5.26 -12.04
CA VAL A 245 8.16 -4.90 -13.46
C VAL A 245 7.23 -5.85 -14.22
N ASN A 246 6.28 -5.29 -14.95
CA ASN A 246 5.28 -6.02 -15.76
C ASN A 246 4.45 -7.06 -14.98
N THR A 247 4.28 -6.83 -13.68
CA THR A 247 3.46 -7.66 -12.79
C THR A 247 3.10 -6.87 -11.53
N TRP A 248 2.10 -7.32 -10.78
CA TRP A 248 1.77 -6.83 -9.45
C TRP A 248 1.47 -8.00 -8.53
N MET A 249 1.94 -7.94 -7.26
CA MET A 249 1.75 -8.97 -6.22
C MET A 249 2.35 -10.33 -6.55
N GLN A 250 3.28 -10.44 -7.49
CA GLN A 250 4.08 -11.66 -7.60
C GLN A 250 5.07 -11.70 -6.45
N ARG A 251 4.88 -12.64 -5.52
CA ARG A 251 5.62 -12.72 -4.26
C ARG A 251 6.22 -14.10 -4.05
N ASP A 252 7.42 -14.09 -3.45
CA ASP A 252 8.02 -15.25 -2.81
C ASP A 252 8.29 -14.89 -1.34
N LEU A 253 7.71 -15.65 -0.40
CA LEU A 253 7.85 -15.38 1.04
C LEU A 253 9.27 -15.59 1.57
N ARG A 254 10.17 -16.12 0.77
CA ARG A 254 11.59 -16.28 1.09
C ARG A 254 12.42 -15.02 0.80
N THR A 255 11.88 -14.09 0.01
CA THR A 255 12.55 -12.83 -0.30
C THR A 255 12.30 -11.79 0.80
N PRO A 256 13.24 -10.85 1.03
CA PRO A 256 13.02 -9.74 1.94
C PRO A 256 11.80 -8.91 1.54
N PHE A 257 10.97 -8.57 2.52
CA PHE A 257 9.80 -7.74 2.36
C PHE A 257 9.81 -6.60 3.38
N GLY A 258 9.50 -5.38 2.95
CA GLY A 258 9.38 -4.23 3.83
C GLY A 258 9.67 -2.92 3.13
N GLY A 259 9.16 -1.83 3.70
CA GLY A 259 9.28 -0.48 3.16
C GLY A 259 10.53 0.27 3.62
N VAL A 260 10.78 1.41 2.98
CA VAL A 260 11.73 2.44 3.40
C VAL A 260 10.97 3.72 3.74
N LYS A 261 11.66 4.79 4.15
CA LYS A 261 11.04 6.07 4.54
C LYS A 261 9.96 5.84 5.63
N SER A 262 8.78 6.46 5.50
CA SER A 262 7.67 6.31 6.45
C SER A 262 6.86 5.02 6.27
N SER A 263 7.24 4.16 5.33
CA SER A 263 6.57 2.87 5.11
C SER A 263 7.07 1.76 6.02
N GLY A 264 8.13 1.97 6.78
CA GLY A 264 8.51 1.02 7.79
C GLY A 264 10.00 0.93 8.08
N VAL A 265 10.32 -0.01 8.97
CA VAL A 265 11.69 -0.34 9.38
C VAL A 265 11.80 -1.84 9.59
N GLY A 266 12.94 -2.41 9.23
CA GLY A 266 13.14 -3.86 9.23
C GLY A 266 12.74 -4.51 7.91
N ARG A 267 12.91 -5.82 7.85
CA ARG A 267 12.47 -6.66 6.72
C ARG A 267 11.86 -7.94 7.25
N GLU A 268 10.76 -8.35 6.65
CA GLU A 268 10.14 -9.65 6.85
C GLU A 268 10.57 -10.63 5.76
N GLY A 269 10.21 -11.91 5.91
CA GLY A 269 10.48 -12.97 4.95
C GLY A 269 11.86 -13.62 5.10
N GLY A 270 11.94 -14.91 4.76
CA GLY A 270 13.15 -15.69 4.70
C GLY A 270 14.08 -15.56 5.90
N PHE A 271 15.36 -15.35 5.64
CA PHE A 271 16.38 -15.20 6.67
C PHE A 271 16.27 -13.91 7.48
N GLU A 272 15.67 -12.85 6.93
CA GLU A 272 15.53 -11.58 7.64
C GLU A 272 14.58 -11.73 8.84
N ALA A 273 13.48 -12.49 8.70
CA ALA A 273 12.61 -12.82 9.81
C ALA A 273 13.34 -13.64 10.90
N LEU A 274 14.16 -14.62 10.51
CA LEU A 274 14.95 -15.39 11.46
C LEU A 274 15.95 -14.50 12.24
N ARG A 275 16.64 -13.61 11.56
CA ARG A 275 17.58 -12.66 12.19
C ARG A 275 16.88 -11.70 13.14
N PHE A 276 15.66 -11.24 12.76
CA PHE A 276 14.89 -10.33 13.60
C PHE A 276 14.49 -10.98 14.93
N PHE A 277 14.00 -12.23 14.92
CA PHE A 277 13.49 -12.93 16.11
C PHE A 277 14.57 -13.69 16.90
N THR A 278 15.84 -13.60 16.52
CA THR A 278 16.96 -14.27 17.22
C THR A 278 18.04 -13.25 17.60
N GLU A 279 18.93 -13.64 18.54
CA GLU A 279 20.08 -12.85 18.96
C GLU A 279 21.38 -13.55 18.57
N THR A 280 22.28 -12.81 17.92
CA THR A 280 23.60 -13.28 17.56
C THR A 280 24.53 -13.17 18.77
N LYS A 281 25.28 -14.26 19.09
CA LYS A 281 26.29 -14.26 20.13
C LYS A 281 27.65 -14.65 19.54
N ASN A 282 28.67 -13.87 19.81
CA ASN A 282 30.03 -14.26 19.55
C ASN A 282 30.60 -15.02 20.78
N ILE A 283 31.23 -16.19 20.54
CA ILE A 283 31.85 -17.00 21.56
C ILE A 283 33.32 -17.20 21.16
N CYS A 284 34.21 -16.71 21.98
CA CYS A 284 35.64 -16.93 21.82
C CYS A 284 36.17 -17.73 23.04
N ILE A 285 36.81 -18.85 22.78
CA ILE A 285 37.35 -19.72 23.83
C ILE A 285 38.84 -19.89 23.58
N ASN A 286 39.65 -19.59 24.58
CA ASN A 286 41.09 -19.90 24.60
C ASN A 286 41.31 -21.14 25.47
N TYR A 287 42.08 -22.11 24.99
CA TYR A 287 42.39 -23.36 25.67
C TYR A 287 43.83 -23.44 26.20
N GLU A 288 44.56 -22.33 26.18
CA GLU A 288 45.89 -22.24 26.76
C GLU A 288 45.87 -22.05 28.28
#